data_15e9cb7e7ac4de597fed3f63dd70cb62
#
_entry.id   15e9cb7e7ac4de597fed3f63dd70cb62
#
_cell.length_a   1.000
_cell.length_b   1.000
_cell.length_c   1.000
_cell.angle_alpha   90.00
_cell.angle_beta   90.00
_cell.angle_gamma   90.00
#
_symmetry.space_group_name_H-M   'P 1'
#
loop_
_entity.id
_entity.type
_entity.pdbx_description
1 polymer ?
#
loop_
_entity_poly.entity_id
_entity_poly.type
_entity_poly.pdbx_seq_one_letter_code
_entity_poly.pdbx_strand_id
1 'polypeptide(L)'
;MRGCAAVAMLVASAAPLSIARAQGGFLFQGVGDLELLKTDSASALLARAGGRPSAVLRGDVWMAIEPLANLVLFNETSAEAGSGRSEPGNEIYAKQYGVRFSPSDAFQIEGGKIRQVVGAFSSRQLSFRNPLIGQPDGYAAAYPHGVRVDGSVGILDYRAGVVSLPLYRAGYTPAPSAALRPAIGFGVTPTTGARVGLTGMIGPYLNHNLTASELRGENWQHYKQRVVGLDAQLSRGYFEANVEAAYSNYDVPGRGTAIDGISFYVEPKYTFTPRFFLAARVERNDYPFIAPVTPTFWVANRVILSDAELGGGFRATASTLLKLSLRMDYWTPNSNPQAPHDNGYAIAAQWSQMVDFMELVRGRQ
;
A
#
# COMPACT_ATOMS: atom_id res chain seq x y z
N MET A 1 26.56 2.44 -12.93
CA MET A 1 27.50 2.37 -11.78
C MET A 1 27.24 3.39 -10.68
N ARG A 2 26.38 4.42 -10.87
CA ARG A 2 26.03 5.40 -9.81
C ARG A 2 24.95 4.94 -8.82
N GLY A 3 24.17 3.91 -9.16
CA GLY A 3 23.05 3.44 -8.33
C GLY A 3 23.44 2.59 -7.10
N CYS A 4 24.49 1.80 -7.19
CA CYS A 4 24.96 0.97 -6.04
C CYS A 4 25.55 1.81 -4.90
N ALA A 5 26.05 3.01 -5.20
CA ALA A 5 26.64 3.88 -4.17
C ALA A 5 25.59 4.50 -3.24
N ALA A 6 24.35 4.71 -3.72
CA ALA A 6 23.29 5.32 -2.90
C ALA A 6 22.77 4.39 -1.80
N VAL A 7 22.65 3.08 -2.09
CA VAL A 7 22.25 2.09 -1.08
C VAL A 7 23.37 1.84 -0.09
N ALA A 8 24.62 1.87 -0.54
CA ALA A 8 25.79 1.76 0.35
C ALA A 8 25.95 3.00 1.27
N MET A 9 25.57 4.21 0.83
CA MET A 9 25.59 5.40 1.65
C MET A 9 24.55 5.40 2.77
N LEU A 10 23.39 4.78 2.58
CA LEU A 10 22.39 4.62 3.65
C LEU A 10 22.91 3.74 4.81
N VAL A 11 23.78 2.78 4.50
CA VAL A 11 24.43 1.95 5.51
C VAL A 11 25.65 2.64 6.15
N ALA A 12 26.35 3.51 5.38
CA ALA A 12 27.56 4.18 5.85
C ALA A 12 27.29 5.47 6.65
N SER A 13 26.12 6.11 6.49
CA SER A 13 25.74 7.30 7.27
C SER A 13 25.17 6.99 8.67
N ALA A 14 25.05 5.71 9.04
CA ALA A 14 24.88 5.29 10.43
C ALA A 14 26.21 5.47 11.17
N ALA A 15 26.67 6.74 11.31
CA ALA A 15 27.70 7.07 12.26
C ALA A 15 27.26 6.55 13.65
N PRO A 16 28.18 6.06 14.50
CA PRO A 16 27.83 5.57 15.82
C PRO A 16 27.23 6.73 16.60
N LEU A 17 25.89 6.82 16.59
CA LEU A 17 25.17 7.57 17.60
C LEU A 17 25.61 6.95 18.92
N SER A 18 26.35 7.72 19.71
CA SER A 18 26.65 7.38 21.09
C SER A 18 25.28 7.13 21.76
N ILE A 19 24.96 5.86 21.91
CA ILE A 19 23.68 5.40 22.47
C ILE A 19 23.74 5.80 23.95
N ALA A 20 23.19 6.97 24.25
CA ALA A 20 22.75 7.23 25.60
C ALA A 20 21.80 6.08 25.93
N ARG A 21 22.09 5.30 26.97
CA ARG A 21 21.21 4.27 27.52
C ARG A 21 19.93 4.96 27.99
N ALA A 22 19.03 5.28 27.04
CA ALA A 22 17.64 5.51 27.35
C ALA A 22 17.09 4.17 27.86
N GLN A 23 16.31 4.18 28.89
CA GLN A 23 15.59 2.99 29.40
C GLN A 23 14.53 2.48 28.38
N GLY A 24 14.46 3.02 27.18
CA GLY A 24 13.53 2.72 26.12
C GLY A 24 14.09 1.77 25.07
N GLY A 25 13.27 0.86 24.58
CA GLY A 25 13.63 -0.05 23.49
C GLY A 25 13.98 0.72 22.22
N PHE A 26 15.03 0.29 21.53
CA PHE A 26 15.42 0.77 20.21
C PHE A 26 15.31 -0.39 19.22
N LEU A 27 14.58 -0.18 18.12
CA LEU A 27 14.46 -1.10 17.00
C LEU A 27 15.15 -0.49 15.78
N PHE A 28 16.00 -1.29 15.13
CA PHE A 28 16.63 -0.91 13.86
C PHE A 28 16.72 -2.15 12.98
N GLN A 29 15.77 -2.27 12.04
CA GLN A 29 15.62 -3.41 11.17
C GLN A 29 15.41 -2.98 9.74
N GLY A 30 15.60 -3.88 8.78
CA GLY A 30 15.33 -3.60 7.38
C GLY A 30 15.03 -4.86 6.59
N VAL A 31 14.49 -4.66 5.38
CA VAL A 31 14.32 -5.67 4.36
C VAL A 31 14.91 -5.15 3.06
N GLY A 32 15.75 -5.97 2.43
CA GLY A 32 16.22 -5.76 1.07
C GLY A 32 15.54 -6.74 0.12
N ASP A 33 15.01 -6.25 -0.98
CA ASP A 33 14.39 -7.04 -2.05
C ASP A 33 15.13 -6.83 -3.36
N LEU A 34 15.47 -7.93 -4.04
CA LEU A 34 15.88 -7.92 -5.45
C LEU A 34 14.78 -8.60 -6.26
N GLU A 35 14.18 -7.86 -7.16
CA GLU A 35 13.17 -8.36 -8.09
C GLU A 35 13.72 -8.41 -9.50
N LEU A 36 13.52 -9.54 -10.17
CA LEU A 36 13.79 -9.75 -11.59
C LEU A 36 12.44 -9.88 -12.30
N LEU A 37 12.21 -9.07 -13.33
CA LEU A 37 10.93 -8.99 -14.02
C LEU A 37 11.07 -9.20 -15.52
N LYS A 38 10.09 -9.88 -16.08
CA LYS A 38 9.82 -9.94 -17.51
C LYS A 38 8.35 -9.64 -17.72
N THR A 39 8.05 -8.56 -18.43
CA THR A 39 6.66 -8.11 -18.64
C THR A 39 6.33 -8.11 -20.13
N ASP A 40 5.04 -8.02 -20.41
CA ASP A 40 4.54 -7.64 -21.72
C ASP A 40 4.95 -6.19 -22.02
N SER A 41 5.12 -5.87 -23.29
CA SER A 41 5.43 -4.51 -23.75
C SER A 41 4.19 -3.66 -23.99
N ALA A 42 3.04 -4.28 -24.19
CA ALA A 42 1.78 -3.62 -24.55
C ALA A 42 0.95 -3.23 -23.35
N SER A 43 1.06 -3.93 -22.21
CA SER A 43 0.25 -3.63 -21.03
C SER A 43 0.50 -2.23 -20.50
N ALA A 44 -0.57 -1.44 -20.36
CA ALA A 44 -0.51 -0.12 -19.75
C ALA A 44 -0.19 -0.17 -18.26
N LEU A 45 -0.52 -1.27 -17.56
CA LEU A 45 -0.32 -1.43 -16.14
C LEU A 45 0.99 -2.14 -15.79
N LEU A 46 1.26 -3.27 -16.46
CA LEU A 46 2.36 -4.18 -16.09
C LEU A 46 3.66 -3.93 -16.86
N ALA A 47 3.62 -3.26 -18.02
CA ALA A 47 4.80 -3.04 -18.84
C ALA A 47 5.92 -2.34 -18.08
N ARG A 48 7.12 -2.93 -18.13
CA ARG A 48 8.35 -2.39 -17.56
C ARG A 48 9.46 -2.51 -18.57
N ALA A 49 10.35 -1.51 -18.63
CA ALA A 49 11.52 -1.49 -19.52
C ALA A 49 11.20 -1.83 -21.00
N GLY A 50 9.99 -1.48 -21.48
CA GLY A 50 9.52 -1.84 -22.84
C GLY A 50 9.44 -3.35 -23.08
N GLY A 51 9.08 -4.12 -22.06
CA GLY A 51 8.94 -5.58 -22.11
C GLY A 51 10.27 -6.34 -22.08
N ARG A 52 11.42 -5.67 -21.92
CA ARG A 52 12.72 -6.34 -21.75
C ARG A 52 12.90 -6.86 -20.33
N PRO A 53 13.74 -7.90 -20.11
CA PRO A 53 14.11 -8.30 -18.76
C PRO A 53 14.66 -7.10 -17.97
N SER A 54 14.22 -6.94 -16.76
CA SER A 54 14.55 -5.79 -15.93
C SER A 54 14.67 -6.19 -14.46
N ALA A 55 15.27 -5.34 -13.64
CA ALA A 55 15.46 -5.58 -12.23
C ALA A 55 15.07 -4.36 -11.40
N VAL A 56 14.58 -4.62 -10.21
CA VAL A 56 14.34 -3.61 -9.15
C VAL A 56 15.06 -4.05 -7.89
N LEU A 57 15.82 -3.14 -7.30
CA LEU A 57 16.36 -3.26 -5.96
C LEU A 57 15.56 -2.33 -5.06
N ARG A 58 14.96 -2.88 -4.00
CA ARG A 58 14.23 -2.13 -2.98
C ARG A 58 14.83 -2.39 -1.61
N GLY A 59 14.91 -1.35 -0.78
CA GLY A 59 15.28 -1.45 0.62
C GLY A 59 14.29 -0.68 1.47
N ASP A 60 13.72 -1.33 2.48
CA ASP A 60 12.90 -0.72 3.51
C ASP A 60 13.65 -0.79 4.85
N VAL A 61 13.77 0.32 5.54
CA VAL A 61 14.47 0.42 6.83
C VAL A 61 13.54 1.03 7.87
N TRP A 62 13.37 0.34 8.99
CA TRP A 62 12.57 0.79 10.13
C TRP A 62 13.47 1.18 11.29
N MET A 63 13.17 2.31 11.87
CA MET A 63 13.71 2.77 13.12
C MET A 63 12.55 3.08 14.07
N ALA A 64 12.66 2.64 15.32
CA ALA A 64 11.74 3.05 16.37
C ALA A 64 12.51 3.21 17.70
N ILE A 65 12.12 4.21 18.48
CA ILE A 65 12.64 4.47 19.81
C ILE A 65 11.46 4.72 20.76
N GLU A 66 11.54 4.17 21.95
CA GLU A 66 10.58 4.40 23.03
C GLU A 66 11.23 5.31 24.11
N PRO A 67 11.16 6.64 23.96
CA PRO A 67 11.79 7.58 24.90
C PRO A 67 11.08 7.62 26.25
N LEU A 68 9.80 7.32 26.29
CA LEU A 68 8.97 7.22 27.48
C LEU A 68 8.10 5.96 27.37
N ALA A 69 7.65 5.43 28.50
CA ALA A 69 6.74 4.29 28.54
C ALA A 69 5.51 4.52 27.65
N ASN A 70 5.24 3.58 26.76
CA ASN A 70 4.12 3.61 25.81
C ASN A 70 4.19 4.70 24.72
N LEU A 71 5.27 5.49 24.64
CA LEU A 71 5.46 6.51 23.62
C LEU A 71 6.56 6.08 22.67
N VAL A 72 6.20 5.82 21.40
CA VAL A 72 7.14 5.37 20.36
C VAL A 72 7.24 6.45 19.28
N LEU A 73 8.48 6.85 18.99
CA LEU A 73 8.80 7.58 17.76
C LEU A 73 9.25 6.56 16.72
N PHE A 74 8.70 6.64 15.52
CA PHE A 74 9.00 5.68 14.45
C PHE A 74 9.26 6.34 13.11
N ASN A 75 10.06 5.68 12.29
CA ASN A 75 10.33 6.03 10.91
C ASN A 75 10.48 4.75 10.07
N GLU A 76 9.94 4.76 8.86
CA GLU A 76 10.21 3.80 7.80
C GLU A 76 10.64 4.56 6.55
N THR A 77 11.84 4.30 6.07
CA THR A 77 12.38 4.87 4.85
C THR A 77 12.50 3.77 3.80
N SER A 78 12.05 4.05 2.59
CA SER A 78 12.16 3.18 1.43
C SER A 78 13.11 3.77 0.41
N ALA A 79 13.92 2.91 -0.23
CA ALA A 79 14.77 3.26 -1.34
C ALA A 79 14.54 2.27 -2.48
N GLU A 80 14.38 2.77 -3.70
CA GLU A 80 14.16 1.95 -4.90
C GLU A 80 15.08 2.37 -6.03
N ALA A 81 15.65 1.39 -6.73
CA ALA A 81 16.52 1.60 -7.89
C ALA A 81 16.34 0.47 -8.90
N GLY A 82 16.57 0.76 -10.18
CA GLY A 82 16.59 -0.26 -11.22
C GLY A 82 15.74 0.05 -12.44
N SER A 83 15.91 -0.76 -13.48
CA SER A 83 15.23 -0.60 -14.77
C SER A 83 13.81 -1.14 -14.81
N GLY A 84 13.39 -1.91 -13.79
CA GLY A 84 12.06 -2.50 -13.68
C GLY A 84 11.06 -1.63 -12.91
N ARG A 85 11.44 -0.44 -12.47
CA ARG A 85 10.52 0.51 -11.82
C ARG A 85 9.48 1.03 -12.81
N SER A 86 8.30 1.37 -12.29
CA SER A 86 7.26 2.04 -13.08
C SER A 86 7.66 3.44 -13.50
N GLU A 87 8.42 4.13 -12.64
CA GLU A 87 8.97 5.44 -12.93
C GLU A 87 10.50 5.37 -13.05
N PRO A 88 11.11 6.06 -14.04
CA PRO A 88 12.54 6.05 -14.23
C PRO A 88 13.30 6.70 -13.07
N GLY A 89 14.52 6.23 -12.83
CA GLY A 89 15.43 6.81 -11.85
C GLY A 89 15.51 6.04 -10.54
N ASN A 90 16.20 6.64 -9.57
CA ASN A 90 16.32 6.11 -8.21
C ASN A 90 15.50 7.01 -7.28
N GLU A 91 14.86 6.42 -6.30
CA GLU A 91 14.03 7.13 -5.35
C GLU A 91 14.37 6.72 -3.92
N ILE A 92 14.43 7.72 -3.03
CA ILE A 92 14.52 7.51 -1.58
C ILE A 92 13.46 8.39 -0.95
N TYR A 93 12.57 7.81 -0.17
CA TYR A 93 11.48 8.55 0.47
C TYR A 93 11.12 8.00 1.83
N ALA A 94 10.66 8.88 2.72
CA ALA A 94 10.05 8.48 3.98
C ALA A 94 8.66 7.90 3.69
N LYS A 95 8.50 6.59 3.92
CA LYS A 95 7.26 5.85 3.67
C LYS A 95 6.25 6.13 4.77
N GLN A 96 6.68 5.99 6.03
CA GLN A 96 5.92 6.42 7.19
C GLN A 96 6.82 6.97 8.28
N TYR A 97 6.30 7.87 9.11
CA TYR A 97 6.96 8.41 10.29
C TYR A 97 5.95 9.05 11.21
N GLY A 98 6.26 9.09 12.47
CA GLY A 98 5.36 9.73 13.43
C GLY A 98 5.63 9.38 14.88
N VAL A 99 4.60 9.66 15.66
CA VAL A 99 4.56 9.40 17.09
C VAL A 99 3.36 8.49 17.36
N ARG A 100 3.57 7.48 18.21
CA ARG A 100 2.53 6.56 18.68
C ARG A 100 2.55 6.53 20.19
N PHE A 101 1.37 6.67 20.79
CA PHE A 101 1.16 6.48 22.21
C PHE A 101 0.17 5.32 22.41
N SER A 102 0.59 4.28 23.13
CA SER A 102 -0.13 3.01 23.28
C SER A 102 -0.17 2.59 24.76
N PRO A 103 -1.00 3.22 25.60
CA PRO A 103 -1.05 2.90 27.03
C PRO A 103 -1.70 1.53 27.32
N SER A 104 -2.47 0.98 26.38
CA SER A 104 -3.09 -0.34 26.48
C SER A 104 -3.46 -0.87 25.09
N ASP A 105 -3.82 -2.15 25.01
CA ASP A 105 -4.34 -2.75 23.77
C ASP A 105 -5.69 -2.14 23.37
N ALA A 106 -6.44 -1.62 24.35
CA ALA A 106 -7.73 -1.00 24.10
C ALA A 106 -7.62 0.43 23.53
N PHE A 107 -6.46 1.07 23.60
CA PHE A 107 -6.29 2.42 23.11
C PHE A 107 -4.87 2.69 22.62
N GLN A 108 -4.79 3.11 21.37
CA GLN A 108 -3.57 3.62 20.75
C GLN A 108 -3.91 4.87 19.95
N ILE A 109 -3.07 5.87 19.98
CA ILE A 109 -3.13 7.04 19.11
C ILE A 109 -1.82 7.19 18.35
N GLU A 110 -1.93 7.46 17.05
CA GLU A 110 -0.79 7.62 16.14
C GLU A 110 -0.98 8.87 15.28
N GLY A 111 0.07 9.67 15.15
CA GLY A 111 0.07 10.89 14.34
C GLY A 111 1.34 11.04 13.52
N GLY A 112 1.22 11.54 12.29
CA GLY A 112 2.31 11.72 11.34
C GLY A 112 1.94 11.28 9.91
N LYS A 113 2.89 10.72 9.18
CA LYS A 113 2.66 10.00 7.93
C LYS A 113 2.42 8.53 8.28
N ILE A 114 1.16 8.11 8.30
CA ILE A 114 0.68 6.88 8.93
C ILE A 114 -0.06 6.00 7.92
N ARG A 115 -0.36 4.76 8.29
CA ARG A 115 -1.16 3.86 7.44
C ARG A 115 -2.57 4.39 7.25
N GLN A 116 -3.13 4.16 6.07
CA GLN A 116 -4.54 4.46 5.77
C GLN A 116 -5.47 3.75 6.77
N VAL A 117 -6.58 4.41 7.11
CA VAL A 117 -7.61 3.84 8.01
C VAL A 117 -8.46 2.79 7.29
N VAL A 118 -8.75 3.01 6.00
CA VAL A 118 -9.53 2.09 5.17
C VAL A 118 -8.61 1.07 4.53
N GLY A 119 -9.06 -0.18 4.50
CA GLY A 119 -8.30 -1.32 3.97
C GLY A 119 -7.34 -1.94 4.99
N ALA A 120 -6.89 -3.15 4.71
CA ALA A 120 -5.97 -3.92 5.54
C ALA A 120 -4.61 -4.20 4.84
N PHE A 121 -4.53 -4.08 3.51
CA PHE A 121 -3.34 -4.45 2.73
C PHE A 121 -2.09 -3.68 3.15
N SER A 122 -2.19 -2.39 3.51
CA SER A 122 -1.05 -1.58 3.95
C SER A 122 -0.24 -2.21 5.12
N SER A 123 -0.86 -3.09 5.91
CA SER A 123 -0.18 -3.81 6.99
C SER A 123 0.60 -5.04 6.50
N ARG A 124 0.35 -5.48 5.26
CA ARG A 124 0.90 -6.72 4.67
C ARG A 124 1.80 -6.49 3.45
N GLN A 125 2.03 -5.25 3.05
CA GLN A 125 2.76 -4.91 1.82
C GLN A 125 4.22 -5.36 1.77
N LEU A 126 4.84 -5.61 2.93
CA LEU A 126 6.22 -6.06 3.00
C LEU A 126 6.38 -7.45 2.37
N SER A 127 7.49 -7.67 1.68
CA SER A 127 7.77 -8.92 0.96
C SER A 127 7.64 -10.18 1.81
N PHE A 128 7.96 -10.10 3.10
CA PHE A 128 7.79 -11.21 4.06
C PHE A 128 6.34 -11.45 4.51
N ARG A 129 5.45 -10.48 4.32
CA ARG A 129 4.03 -10.55 4.71
C ARG A 129 3.10 -10.70 3.52
N ASN A 130 3.43 -10.08 2.39
CA ASN A 130 2.73 -10.30 1.13
C ASN A 130 3.15 -11.65 0.56
N PRO A 131 2.23 -12.61 0.36
CA PRO A 131 2.60 -13.92 -0.18
C PRO A 131 2.95 -13.88 -1.67
N LEU A 132 2.53 -12.86 -2.39
CA LEU A 132 2.82 -12.62 -3.79
C LEU A 132 3.87 -11.51 -3.98
N ILE A 133 4.34 -11.28 -5.20
CA ILE A 133 5.27 -10.20 -5.51
C ILE A 133 4.49 -8.91 -5.79
N GLY A 134 3.43 -8.99 -6.59
CA GLY A 134 2.55 -7.87 -6.89
C GLY A 134 1.73 -7.40 -5.68
N GLN A 135 1.23 -6.18 -5.77
CA GLN A 135 0.25 -5.62 -4.85
C GLN A 135 -1.11 -5.55 -5.53
N PRO A 136 -2.23 -5.60 -4.79
CA PRO A 136 -3.54 -5.37 -5.38
C PRO A 136 -3.66 -3.91 -5.85
N ASP A 137 -4.14 -3.70 -7.09
CA ASP A 137 -4.18 -2.37 -7.70
C ASP A 137 -5.18 -1.44 -7.05
N GLY A 138 -6.33 -1.97 -6.63
CA GLY A 138 -7.35 -1.18 -5.95
C GLY A 138 -7.01 -0.83 -4.50
N TYR A 139 -6.02 -1.47 -3.91
CA TYR A 139 -5.67 -1.37 -2.49
C TYR A 139 -4.18 -1.15 -2.25
N ALA A 140 -3.52 -0.51 -3.19
CA ALA A 140 -2.11 -0.17 -3.04
C ALA A 140 -1.86 0.51 -1.70
N ALA A 141 -0.78 0.14 -1.04
CA ALA A 141 -0.42 0.68 0.25
C ALA A 141 -0.32 2.20 0.21
N ALA A 142 -1.09 2.87 1.05
CA ALA A 142 -1.13 4.32 1.15
C ALA A 142 -0.75 4.78 2.56
N TYR A 143 0.07 5.81 2.62
CA TYR A 143 0.53 6.44 3.84
C TYR A 143 0.20 7.94 3.83
N PRO A 144 -1.04 8.31 4.19
CA PRO A 144 -1.43 9.70 4.34
C PRO A 144 -0.80 10.35 5.57
N HIS A 145 -0.71 11.68 5.57
CA HIS A 145 -0.56 12.42 6.81
C HIS A 145 -1.89 12.46 7.55
N GLY A 146 -1.84 12.33 8.86
CA GLY A 146 -3.06 12.35 9.66
C GLY A 146 -2.85 11.94 11.12
N VAL A 147 -3.97 11.75 11.79
CA VAL A 147 -4.06 11.20 13.14
C VAL A 147 -5.05 10.04 13.12
N ARG A 148 -4.68 8.96 13.80
CA ARG A 148 -5.50 7.76 13.93
C ARG A 148 -5.52 7.32 15.38
N VAL A 149 -6.71 6.89 15.83
CA VAL A 149 -6.92 6.17 17.07
C VAL A 149 -7.36 4.76 16.72
N ASP A 150 -6.80 3.76 17.36
CA ASP A 150 -7.19 2.36 17.22
C ASP A 150 -7.03 1.59 18.54
N GLY A 151 -7.73 0.47 18.64
CA GLY A 151 -7.65 -0.42 19.79
C GLY A 151 -8.50 -1.65 19.62
N SER A 152 -8.38 -2.56 20.60
CA SER A 152 -9.16 -3.79 20.67
C SER A 152 -9.70 -4.03 22.08
N VAL A 153 -10.96 -4.48 22.16
CA VAL A 153 -11.64 -4.84 23.41
C VAL A 153 -12.36 -6.17 23.21
N GLY A 154 -11.85 -7.22 23.82
CA GLY A 154 -12.36 -8.58 23.63
C GLY A 154 -12.24 -9.03 22.19
N ILE A 155 -13.37 -9.33 21.54
CA ILE A 155 -13.43 -9.77 20.13
C ILE A 155 -13.55 -8.60 19.16
N LEU A 156 -13.73 -7.37 19.65
CA LEU A 156 -13.95 -6.16 18.85
C LEU A 156 -12.63 -5.40 18.66
N ASP A 157 -12.37 -4.93 17.46
CA ASP A 157 -11.36 -3.92 17.17
C ASP A 157 -12.01 -2.68 16.52
N TYR A 158 -11.39 -1.52 16.73
CA TYR A 158 -11.85 -0.28 16.15
C TYR A 158 -10.68 0.58 15.67
N ARG A 159 -10.96 1.43 14.72
CA ARG A 159 -10.04 2.45 14.21
C ARG A 159 -10.81 3.67 13.74
N ALA A 160 -10.31 4.85 14.03
CA ALA A 160 -10.90 6.10 13.58
C ALA A 160 -9.79 7.11 13.34
N GLY A 161 -9.97 8.04 12.42
CA GLY A 161 -8.96 9.06 12.18
C GLY A 161 -9.37 10.08 11.14
N VAL A 162 -8.45 11.02 10.92
CA VAL A 162 -8.51 11.99 9.83
C VAL A 162 -7.23 11.91 9.02
N VAL A 163 -7.36 11.76 7.70
CA VAL A 163 -6.24 11.46 6.80
C VAL A 163 -6.25 12.35 5.55
N SER A 164 -5.08 12.63 4.99
CA SER A 164 -4.88 13.58 3.91
C SER A 164 -5.06 13.02 2.49
N LEU A 165 -5.22 11.68 2.33
CA LEU A 165 -5.37 11.05 1.01
C LEU A 165 -6.72 10.36 0.86
N PRO A 166 -7.34 10.39 -0.32
CA PRO A 166 -8.48 9.53 -0.66
C PRO A 166 -8.02 8.06 -0.75
N LEU A 167 -8.96 7.11 -0.75
CA LEU A 167 -8.63 5.69 -0.88
C LEU A 167 -8.03 5.37 -2.25
N TYR A 168 -8.68 5.87 -3.32
CA TYR A 168 -8.20 5.71 -4.68
C TYR A 168 -7.63 7.03 -5.18
N ARG A 169 -6.51 6.95 -5.88
CA ARG A 169 -5.95 8.07 -6.63
C ARG A 169 -6.65 8.15 -7.98
N ALA A 170 -7.73 8.90 -8.07
CA ALA A 170 -8.11 9.44 -9.38
C ALA A 170 -6.98 10.35 -9.86
N GLY A 171 -6.73 10.45 -11.18
CA GLY A 171 -5.60 11.19 -11.74
C GLY A 171 -5.48 12.67 -11.31
N TYR A 172 -6.47 13.21 -10.60
CA TYR A 172 -6.55 14.56 -10.06
C TYR A 172 -6.64 14.60 -8.54
N THR A 173 -5.98 13.66 -7.89
CA THR A 173 -5.88 13.62 -6.43
C THR A 173 -5.16 14.84 -5.87
N PRO A 174 -5.69 15.50 -4.83
CA PRO A 174 -5.03 16.65 -4.20
C PRO A 174 -3.71 16.25 -3.54
N ALA A 175 -2.85 17.24 -3.30
CA ALA A 175 -1.66 17.07 -2.49
C ALA A 175 -2.03 16.52 -1.09
N PRO A 176 -1.16 15.73 -0.44
CA PRO A 176 -1.47 15.08 0.84
C PRO A 176 -2.00 16.01 1.94
N SER A 177 -1.51 17.22 1.99
CA SER A 177 -1.88 18.23 2.99
C SER A 177 -3.09 19.10 2.61
N ALA A 178 -3.68 18.94 1.43
CA ALA A 178 -4.69 19.86 0.91
C ALA A 178 -6.05 19.73 1.59
N ALA A 179 -6.43 18.51 2.08
CA ALA A 179 -7.66 18.28 2.82
C ALA A 179 -7.53 17.08 3.74
N LEU A 180 -8.22 17.15 4.87
CA LEU A 180 -8.37 16.02 5.79
C LEU A 180 -9.70 15.31 5.54
N ARG A 181 -9.70 13.98 5.64
CA ARG A 181 -10.84 13.10 5.40
C ARG A 181 -11.08 12.26 6.65
N PRO A 182 -12.23 12.40 7.30
CA PRO A 182 -12.62 11.49 8.38
C PRO A 182 -12.79 10.07 7.84
N ALA A 183 -12.30 9.11 8.61
CA ALA A 183 -12.41 7.69 8.35
C ALA A 183 -12.63 6.93 9.64
N ILE A 184 -13.40 5.83 9.57
CA ILE A 184 -13.73 4.98 10.71
C ILE A 184 -13.74 3.52 10.27
N GLY A 185 -13.45 2.61 11.19
CA GLY A 185 -13.56 1.18 10.96
C GLY A 185 -13.81 0.41 12.25
N PHE A 186 -14.48 -0.72 12.10
CA PHE A 186 -14.76 -1.68 13.17
C PHE A 186 -14.48 -3.08 12.65
N GLY A 187 -14.00 -3.96 13.52
CA GLY A 187 -13.76 -5.35 13.22
C GLY A 187 -14.23 -6.26 14.34
N VAL A 188 -14.50 -7.50 13.97
CA VAL A 188 -14.88 -8.57 14.89
C VAL A 188 -14.00 -9.79 14.61
N THR A 189 -13.41 -10.35 15.66
CA THR A 189 -12.65 -11.59 15.64
C THR A 189 -13.40 -12.66 16.45
N PRO A 190 -14.44 -13.29 15.84
CA PRO A 190 -15.31 -14.22 16.58
C PRO A 190 -14.61 -15.47 17.06
N THR A 191 -13.56 -15.89 16.36
CA THR A 191 -12.68 -16.99 16.75
C THR A 191 -11.23 -16.68 16.35
N THR A 192 -10.27 -17.30 17.01
CA THR A 192 -8.86 -17.19 16.63
C THR A 192 -8.67 -17.58 15.15
N GLY A 193 -8.07 -16.65 14.38
CA GLY A 193 -7.80 -16.84 12.95
C GLY A 193 -8.95 -16.45 12.01
N ALA A 194 -10.07 -15.92 12.51
CA ALA A 194 -11.14 -15.38 11.67
C ALA A 194 -11.50 -13.97 12.11
N ARG A 195 -11.32 -12.99 11.22
CA ARG A 195 -11.67 -11.58 11.44
C ARG A 195 -12.46 -11.04 10.25
N VAL A 196 -13.46 -10.21 10.54
CA VAL A 196 -14.21 -9.42 9.54
C VAL A 196 -14.26 -7.98 10.01
N GLY A 197 -14.03 -7.03 9.10
CA GLY A 197 -14.04 -5.61 9.38
C GLY A 197 -14.85 -4.81 8.36
N LEU A 198 -15.40 -3.71 8.82
CA LEU A 198 -16.13 -2.71 8.02
C LEU A 198 -15.47 -1.35 8.22
N THR A 199 -15.31 -0.60 7.14
CA THR A 199 -14.67 0.73 7.17
C THR A 199 -15.44 1.72 6.34
N GLY A 200 -15.31 3.00 6.67
CA GLY A 200 -15.89 4.10 5.92
C GLY A 200 -14.97 5.32 5.89
N MET A 201 -15.03 6.08 4.80
CA MET A 201 -14.33 7.35 4.65
C MET A 201 -15.14 8.30 3.78
N ILE A 202 -15.03 9.60 4.05
CA ILE A 202 -15.64 10.63 3.22
C ILE A 202 -14.71 11.84 3.13
N GLY A 203 -14.66 12.48 1.97
CA GLY A 203 -13.97 13.76 1.81
C GLY A 203 -13.60 14.10 0.38
N PRO A 204 -13.03 15.28 0.15
CA PRO A 204 -12.63 15.73 -1.17
C PRO A 204 -11.59 14.78 -1.79
N TYR A 205 -11.66 14.57 -3.11
CA TYR A 205 -10.72 13.72 -3.83
C TYR A 205 -10.05 14.39 -5.02
N LEU A 206 -10.57 15.55 -5.46
CA LEU A 206 -10.02 16.31 -6.58
C LEU A 206 -8.78 17.12 -6.18
N ASN A 207 -7.94 17.43 -7.16
CA ASN A 207 -6.76 18.25 -6.97
C ASN A 207 -7.14 19.72 -6.76
N HIS A 208 -6.48 20.37 -5.80
CA HIS A 208 -6.66 21.79 -5.50
C HIS A 208 -6.14 22.74 -6.60
N ASN A 209 -5.31 22.23 -7.53
CA ASN A 209 -4.78 22.99 -8.66
C ASN A 209 -5.76 23.10 -9.84
N LEU A 210 -6.93 22.46 -9.76
CA LEU A 210 -7.96 22.59 -10.78
C LEU A 210 -8.50 24.03 -10.83
N THR A 211 -8.70 24.53 -12.03
CA THR A 211 -9.18 25.90 -12.26
C THR A 211 -10.68 26.03 -11.95
N ALA A 212 -11.14 27.25 -11.70
CA ALA A 212 -12.56 27.52 -11.47
C ALA A 212 -13.45 27.08 -12.64
N SER A 213 -12.96 27.20 -13.88
CA SER A 213 -13.70 26.75 -15.06
C SER A 213 -13.82 25.22 -15.14
N GLU A 214 -12.76 24.47 -14.80
CA GLU A 214 -12.80 23.02 -14.70
C GLU A 214 -13.75 22.57 -13.59
N LEU A 215 -13.81 23.29 -12.48
CA LEU A 215 -14.68 23.02 -11.34
C LEU A 215 -16.09 23.61 -11.49
N ARG A 216 -16.44 24.18 -12.64
CA ARG A 216 -17.75 24.81 -12.88
C ARG A 216 -18.08 25.95 -11.91
N GLY A 217 -17.07 26.67 -11.48
CA GLY A 217 -17.22 27.77 -10.51
C GLY A 217 -17.32 27.33 -9.06
N GLU A 218 -17.34 26.02 -8.79
CA GLU A 218 -17.38 25.46 -7.45
C GLU A 218 -15.96 25.29 -6.87
N ASN A 219 -15.89 25.07 -5.54
CA ASN A 219 -14.64 24.73 -4.88
C ASN A 219 -14.39 23.22 -5.01
N TRP A 220 -13.14 22.79 -5.28
CA TRP A 220 -12.75 21.39 -5.37
C TRP A 220 -13.12 20.57 -4.11
N GLN A 221 -13.22 21.21 -2.95
CA GLN A 221 -13.63 20.56 -1.69
C GLN A 221 -15.10 20.13 -1.65
N HIS A 222 -15.94 20.63 -2.56
CA HIS A 222 -17.34 20.20 -2.67
C HIS A 222 -17.46 18.81 -3.30
N TYR A 223 -16.50 18.41 -4.14
CA TYR A 223 -16.50 17.13 -4.83
C TYR A 223 -15.92 16.03 -3.94
N LYS A 224 -16.79 15.22 -3.36
CA LYS A 224 -16.44 14.22 -2.36
C LYS A 224 -16.37 12.83 -2.96
N GLN A 225 -15.43 12.04 -2.43
CA GLN A 225 -15.46 10.59 -2.47
C GLN A 225 -16.08 10.09 -1.15
N ARG A 226 -17.00 9.13 -1.26
CA ARG A 226 -17.56 8.38 -0.13
C ARG A 226 -17.16 6.92 -0.33
N VAL A 227 -16.63 6.29 0.68
CA VAL A 227 -16.14 4.91 0.62
C VAL A 227 -16.75 4.11 1.75
N VAL A 228 -17.21 2.90 1.40
CA VAL A 228 -17.51 1.84 2.36
C VAL A 228 -16.66 0.63 1.98
N GLY A 229 -15.87 0.13 2.91
CA GLY A 229 -14.97 -1.00 2.71
C GLY A 229 -15.29 -2.16 3.64
N LEU A 230 -15.13 -3.38 3.13
CA LEU A 230 -15.18 -4.63 3.86
C LEU A 230 -13.81 -5.30 3.79
N ASP A 231 -13.31 -5.82 4.90
CA ASP A 231 -12.13 -6.67 4.96
C ASP A 231 -12.43 -7.96 5.71
N ALA A 232 -11.85 -9.08 5.28
CA ALA A 232 -11.93 -10.35 5.97
C ALA A 232 -10.59 -11.08 5.92
N GLN A 233 -10.24 -11.72 7.03
CA GLN A 233 -9.03 -12.53 7.18
C GLN A 233 -9.42 -13.87 7.79
N LEU A 234 -8.95 -14.94 7.16
CA LEU A 234 -9.13 -16.30 7.64
C LEU A 234 -7.77 -16.99 7.71
N SER A 235 -7.49 -17.63 8.85
CA SER A 235 -6.32 -18.50 9.03
C SER A 235 -6.76 -19.76 9.78
N ARG A 236 -6.65 -20.91 9.12
CA ARG A 236 -7.00 -22.19 9.73
C ARG A 236 -6.05 -23.29 9.29
N GLY A 237 -5.26 -23.80 10.23
CA GLY A 237 -4.23 -24.78 9.92
C GLY A 237 -3.16 -24.20 8.98
N TYR A 238 -3.04 -24.77 7.80
CA TYR A 238 -2.09 -24.33 6.76
C TYR A 238 -2.69 -23.39 5.71
N PHE A 239 -3.96 -23.09 5.83
CA PHE A 239 -4.69 -22.23 4.91
C PHE A 239 -4.86 -20.83 5.49
N GLU A 240 -4.58 -19.83 4.67
CA GLU A 240 -4.85 -18.42 4.95
C GLU A 240 -5.62 -17.83 3.77
N ALA A 241 -6.52 -16.90 4.03
CA ALA A 241 -7.17 -16.10 3.00
C ALA A 241 -7.38 -14.66 3.45
N ASN A 242 -7.16 -13.72 2.56
CA ASN A 242 -7.45 -12.31 2.76
C ASN A 242 -8.42 -11.86 1.67
N VAL A 243 -9.41 -11.09 2.06
CA VAL A 243 -10.43 -10.52 1.17
C VAL A 243 -10.59 -9.06 1.52
N GLU A 244 -10.62 -8.20 0.52
CA GLU A 244 -11.05 -6.82 0.69
C GLU A 244 -11.99 -6.45 -0.45
N ALA A 245 -13.00 -5.65 -0.12
CA ALA A 245 -13.93 -5.06 -1.07
C ALA A 245 -14.21 -3.62 -0.68
N ALA A 246 -14.35 -2.72 -1.63
CA ALA A 246 -14.78 -1.35 -1.38
C ALA A 246 -15.77 -0.89 -2.45
N TYR A 247 -16.79 -0.21 -1.98
CA TYR A 247 -17.69 0.59 -2.78
C TYR A 247 -17.31 2.06 -2.62
N SER A 248 -17.15 2.75 -3.73
CA SER A 248 -16.83 4.18 -3.78
C SER A 248 -17.85 4.93 -4.61
N ASN A 249 -18.23 6.10 -4.13
CA ASN A 249 -19.13 7.02 -4.82
C ASN A 249 -18.45 8.38 -4.97
N TYR A 250 -18.51 8.99 -6.15
CA TYR A 250 -17.76 10.22 -6.50
C TYR A 250 -18.69 11.30 -7.00
N ASP A 251 -18.63 12.47 -6.40
CA ASP A 251 -19.23 13.69 -6.96
C ASP A 251 -18.33 14.23 -8.07
N VAL A 252 -18.86 14.45 -9.27
CA VAL A 252 -18.07 14.84 -10.45
C VAL A 252 -18.52 16.23 -10.94
N PRO A 253 -17.58 17.15 -11.26
CA PRO A 253 -17.94 18.47 -11.76
C PRO A 253 -18.83 18.42 -13.01
N GLY A 254 -19.89 19.23 -12.99
CA GLY A 254 -20.83 19.34 -14.11
C GLY A 254 -21.77 18.13 -14.30
N ARG A 255 -21.80 17.18 -13.36
CA ARG A 255 -22.77 16.07 -13.37
C ARG A 255 -23.73 16.19 -12.19
N GLY A 256 -25.01 16.04 -12.46
CA GLY A 256 -26.06 16.08 -11.42
C GLY A 256 -26.17 14.79 -10.61
N THR A 257 -25.46 13.71 -11.02
CA THR A 257 -25.47 12.42 -10.34
C THR A 257 -24.06 11.96 -10.07
N ALA A 258 -23.85 11.43 -8.88
CA ALA A 258 -22.58 10.81 -8.52
C ALA A 258 -22.30 9.54 -9.33
N ILE A 259 -21.05 9.10 -9.37
CA ILE A 259 -20.60 7.91 -10.10
C ILE A 259 -20.05 6.91 -9.10
N ASP A 260 -20.41 5.66 -9.31
CA ASP A 260 -20.01 4.56 -8.42
C ASP A 260 -18.83 3.77 -8.98
N GLY A 261 -18.06 3.17 -8.09
CA GLY A 261 -17.03 2.19 -8.38
C GLY A 261 -16.98 1.10 -7.32
N ILE A 262 -16.62 -0.10 -7.74
CA ILE A 262 -16.44 -1.26 -6.86
C ILE A 262 -15.07 -1.85 -7.12
N SER A 263 -14.33 -2.16 -6.04
CA SER A 263 -13.09 -2.92 -6.12
C SER A 263 -13.14 -4.06 -5.13
N PHE A 264 -12.58 -5.20 -5.50
CA PHE A 264 -12.36 -6.28 -4.55
C PHE A 264 -11.17 -7.14 -4.96
N TYR A 265 -10.56 -7.81 -3.98
CA TYR A 265 -9.65 -8.92 -4.22
C TYR A 265 -9.88 -10.05 -3.23
N VAL A 266 -9.48 -11.26 -3.65
CA VAL A 266 -9.42 -12.46 -2.83
C VAL A 266 -8.02 -13.05 -2.98
N GLU A 267 -7.34 -13.30 -1.86
CA GLU A 267 -5.97 -13.80 -1.82
C GLU A 267 -5.87 -15.01 -0.89
N PRO A 268 -6.07 -16.24 -1.40
CA PRO A 268 -5.77 -17.47 -0.68
C PRO A 268 -4.28 -17.79 -0.71
N LYS A 269 -3.80 -18.40 0.39
CA LYS A 269 -2.46 -18.97 0.54
C LYS A 269 -2.54 -20.32 1.22
N TYR A 270 -1.75 -21.29 0.76
CA TYR A 270 -1.59 -22.58 1.41
C TYR A 270 -0.11 -22.88 1.68
N THR A 271 0.19 -23.24 2.93
CA THR A 271 1.54 -23.56 3.40
C THR A 271 1.72 -25.08 3.46
N PHE A 272 2.44 -25.66 2.49
CA PHE A 272 2.65 -27.11 2.41
C PHE A 272 3.65 -27.61 3.44
N THR A 273 4.67 -26.83 3.70
CA THR A 273 5.70 -27.09 4.71
C THR A 273 6.07 -25.76 5.37
N PRO A 274 6.76 -25.74 6.52
CA PRO A 274 7.24 -24.50 7.13
C PRO A 274 8.08 -23.60 6.18
N ARG A 275 8.62 -24.18 5.11
CA ARG A 275 9.47 -23.49 4.15
C ARG A 275 8.79 -23.15 2.82
N PHE A 276 7.74 -23.88 2.43
CA PHE A 276 7.14 -23.74 1.10
C PHE A 276 5.65 -23.42 1.17
N PHE A 277 5.22 -22.41 0.42
CA PHE A 277 3.82 -22.04 0.25
C PHE A 277 3.49 -21.70 -1.21
N LEU A 278 2.21 -21.81 -1.55
CA LEU A 278 1.62 -21.26 -2.77
C LEU A 278 0.56 -20.23 -2.38
N ALA A 279 0.38 -19.24 -3.23
CA ALA A 279 -0.65 -18.22 -3.11
C ALA A 279 -1.19 -17.84 -4.48
N ALA A 280 -2.42 -17.38 -4.49
CA ALA A 280 -3.05 -16.78 -5.65
C ALA A 280 -3.76 -15.50 -5.22
N ARG A 281 -3.98 -14.59 -6.16
CA ARG A 281 -4.87 -13.44 -6.00
C ARG A 281 -5.69 -13.27 -7.26
N VAL A 282 -6.96 -13.00 -7.06
CA VAL A 282 -7.86 -12.54 -8.11
C VAL A 282 -8.44 -11.24 -7.64
N GLU A 283 -8.37 -10.23 -8.50
CA GLU A 283 -8.96 -8.93 -8.21
C GLU A 283 -9.76 -8.38 -9.37
N ARG A 284 -10.69 -7.51 -9.04
CA ARG A 284 -11.45 -6.73 -9.99
C ARG A 284 -11.66 -5.33 -9.46
N ASN A 285 -11.31 -4.37 -10.28
CA ASN A 285 -11.50 -2.96 -10.03
C ASN A 285 -12.45 -2.40 -11.10
N ASP A 286 -13.65 -2.07 -10.68
CA ASP A 286 -14.66 -1.41 -11.48
C ASP A 286 -14.89 -0.03 -10.87
N TYR A 287 -14.17 0.96 -11.39
CA TYR A 287 -14.21 2.33 -10.89
C TYR A 287 -14.29 3.34 -12.03
N PRO A 288 -14.88 4.53 -11.78
CA PRO A 288 -14.94 5.56 -12.79
C PRO A 288 -13.55 6.16 -13.05
N PHE A 289 -13.19 6.25 -14.33
CA PHE A 289 -12.10 7.13 -14.74
C PHE A 289 -12.66 8.56 -14.83
N ILE A 290 -12.11 9.47 -14.00
CA ILE A 290 -12.61 10.83 -13.87
C ILE A 290 -11.48 11.78 -14.22
N ALA A 291 -11.65 12.55 -15.29
CA ALA A 291 -10.67 13.53 -15.74
C ALA A 291 -11.32 14.71 -16.49
N PRO A 292 -10.80 15.93 -16.37
CA PRO A 292 -11.19 17.02 -17.25
C PRO A 292 -10.58 16.80 -18.63
N VAL A 293 -11.39 16.88 -19.68
CA VAL A 293 -10.95 16.83 -21.08
C VAL A 293 -10.87 18.24 -21.66
N THR A 294 -11.80 19.09 -21.24
CA THR A 294 -11.80 20.54 -21.51
C THR A 294 -12.24 21.26 -20.25
N PRO A 295 -12.06 22.60 -20.15
CA PRO A 295 -12.51 23.37 -18.98
C PRO A 295 -14.00 23.20 -18.63
N THR A 296 -14.80 22.70 -19.56
CA THR A 296 -16.24 22.56 -19.36
C THR A 296 -16.74 21.12 -19.41
N PHE A 297 -15.88 20.15 -19.65
CA PHE A 297 -16.29 18.77 -19.84
C PHE A 297 -15.41 17.80 -19.04
N TRP A 298 -16.05 16.93 -18.24
CA TRP A 298 -15.43 15.87 -17.48
C TRP A 298 -15.76 14.51 -18.07
N VAL A 299 -14.75 13.69 -18.27
CA VAL A 299 -14.92 12.26 -18.59
C VAL A 299 -15.13 11.52 -17.30
N ALA A 300 -16.20 10.77 -17.25
CA ALA A 300 -16.56 9.94 -16.12
C ALA A 300 -17.07 8.59 -16.65
N ASN A 301 -16.13 7.77 -17.12
CA ASN A 301 -16.39 6.47 -17.71
C ASN A 301 -15.96 5.37 -16.75
N ARG A 302 -16.73 4.28 -16.78
CA ARG A 302 -16.39 3.09 -16.03
C ARG A 302 -15.21 2.37 -16.68
N VAL A 303 -14.21 2.05 -15.89
CA VAL A 303 -13.04 1.25 -16.27
C VAL A 303 -13.07 -0.02 -15.45
N ILE A 304 -13.01 -1.16 -16.11
CA ILE A 304 -12.95 -2.46 -15.44
C ILE A 304 -11.59 -3.08 -15.73
N LEU A 305 -10.84 -3.29 -14.65
CA LEU A 305 -9.59 -4.02 -14.64
C LEU A 305 -9.79 -5.31 -13.84
N SER A 306 -9.43 -6.43 -14.42
CA SER A 306 -9.39 -7.72 -13.72
C SER A 306 -7.97 -8.25 -13.74
N ASP A 307 -7.47 -8.69 -12.59
CA ASP A 307 -6.15 -9.24 -12.43
C ASP A 307 -6.19 -10.62 -11.82
N ALA A 308 -5.26 -11.45 -12.23
CA ALA A 308 -4.97 -12.72 -11.58
C ALA A 308 -3.45 -12.85 -11.38
N GLU A 309 -3.05 -13.14 -10.16
CA GLU A 309 -1.65 -13.45 -9.83
C GLU A 309 -1.58 -14.82 -9.16
N LEU A 310 -0.67 -15.67 -9.64
CA LEU A 310 -0.34 -16.97 -9.04
C LEU A 310 1.15 -16.97 -8.70
N GLY A 311 1.49 -17.38 -7.49
CA GLY A 311 2.87 -17.41 -7.07
C GLY A 311 3.14 -18.36 -5.92
N GLY A 312 4.40 -18.50 -5.59
CA GLY A 312 4.84 -19.29 -4.46
C GLY A 312 6.10 -18.75 -3.83
N GLY A 313 6.37 -19.18 -2.61
CA GLY A 313 7.55 -18.76 -1.87
C GLY A 313 8.24 -19.92 -1.17
N PHE A 314 9.57 -19.79 -1.08
CA PHE A 314 10.46 -20.71 -0.38
C PHE A 314 11.27 -19.94 0.66
N ARG A 315 11.09 -20.26 1.94
CA ARG A 315 11.88 -19.75 3.06
C ARG A 315 13.19 -20.53 3.16
N ALA A 316 14.25 -19.99 2.57
CA ALA A 316 15.58 -20.61 2.64
C ALA A 316 16.12 -20.59 4.08
N THR A 317 15.92 -19.47 4.80
CA THR A 317 16.22 -19.28 6.22
C THR A 317 15.07 -18.49 6.89
N ALA A 318 15.16 -18.23 8.19
CA ALA A 318 14.23 -17.36 8.89
C ALA A 318 14.20 -15.92 8.33
N SER A 319 15.33 -15.45 7.82
CA SER A 319 15.54 -14.10 7.28
C SER A 319 15.63 -14.02 5.76
N THR A 320 15.51 -15.16 5.03
CA THR A 320 15.64 -15.19 3.57
C THR A 320 14.41 -15.85 2.94
N LEU A 321 13.77 -15.13 2.03
CA LEU A 321 12.59 -15.58 1.29
C LEU A 321 12.82 -15.42 -0.21
N LEU A 322 12.56 -16.50 -0.97
CA LEU A 322 12.53 -16.49 -2.42
C LEU A 322 11.09 -16.63 -2.89
N LYS A 323 10.67 -15.85 -3.87
CA LYS A 323 9.34 -15.93 -4.48
C LYS A 323 9.41 -15.93 -5.99
N LEU A 324 8.41 -16.55 -6.59
CA LEU A 324 8.14 -16.51 -8.02
C LEU A 324 6.66 -16.25 -8.22
N SER A 325 6.29 -15.36 -9.15
CA SER A 325 4.90 -15.13 -9.51
C SER A 325 4.71 -14.89 -11.00
N LEU A 326 3.51 -15.22 -11.46
CA LEU A 326 2.95 -14.86 -12.76
C LEU A 326 1.70 -14.04 -12.49
N ARG A 327 1.64 -12.84 -13.07
CA ARG A 327 0.48 -11.94 -13.02
C ARG A 327 -0.03 -11.68 -14.43
N MET A 328 -1.34 -11.60 -14.57
CA MET A 328 -2.04 -11.25 -15.80
C MET A 328 -3.03 -10.14 -15.49
N ASP A 329 -3.10 -9.12 -16.33
CA ASP A 329 -4.11 -8.08 -16.30
C ASP A 329 -5.02 -8.18 -17.54
N TYR A 330 -6.27 -7.83 -17.32
CA TYR A 330 -7.31 -7.86 -18.33
C TYR A 330 -8.19 -6.63 -18.23
N TRP A 331 -8.16 -5.79 -19.26
CA TRP A 331 -8.92 -4.55 -19.35
C TRP A 331 -10.19 -4.75 -20.17
N THR A 332 -11.32 -4.30 -19.64
CA THR A 332 -12.53 -4.19 -20.44
C THR A 332 -12.44 -2.95 -21.31
N PRO A 333 -12.57 -3.09 -22.64
CA PRO A 333 -12.60 -1.95 -23.54
C PRO A 333 -13.65 -0.93 -23.12
N ASN A 334 -13.31 0.34 -23.14
CA ASN A 334 -14.21 1.45 -22.88
C ASN A 334 -14.09 2.51 -24.00
N SER A 335 -15.04 3.39 -24.07
CA SER A 335 -15.07 4.46 -25.09
C SER A 335 -14.18 5.66 -24.77
N ASN A 336 -13.52 5.65 -23.61
CA ASN A 336 -12.63 6.73 -23.23
C ASN A 336 -11.21 6.49 -23.76
N PRO A 337 -10.73 7.26 -24.76
CA PRO A 337 -9.41 7.07 -25.34
C PRO A 337 -8.25 7.40 -24.38
N GLN A 338 -8.54 8.02 -23.23
CA GLN A 338 -7.53 8.39 -22.23
C GLN A 338 -7.39 7.31 -21.15
N ALA A 339 -8.33 6.38 -21.05
CA ALA A 339 -8.23 5.27 -20.10
C ALA A 339 -7.29 4.19 -20.66
N PRO A 340 -6.36 3.66 -19.85
CA PRO A 340 -5.55 2.52 -20.25
C PRO A 340 -6.44 1.30 -20.46
N HIS A 341 -6.15 0.46 -21.45
CA HIS A 341 -7.00 -0.66 -21.86
C HIS A 341 -6.25 -1.86 -22.45
N ASP A 342 -4.94 -1.88 -22.42
CA ASP A 342 -4.18 -2.98 -23.00
C ASP A 342 -3.94 -4.08 -21.95
N ASN A 343 -4.26 -5.33 -22.33
CA ASN A 343 -4.00 -6.51 -21.51
C ASN A 343 -2.50 -6.84 -21.47
N GLY A 344 -2.08 -7.58 -20.46
CA GLY A 344 -0.69 -7.99 -20.39
C GLY A 344 -0.38 -9.05 -19.35
N TYR A 345 0.91 -9.35 -19.22
CA TYR A 345 1.43 -10.26 -18.23
C TYR A 345 2.74 -9.76 -17.62
N ALA A 346 3.04 -10.26 -16.42
CA ALA A 346 4.33 -10.09 -15.76
C ALA A 346 4.75 -11.42 -15.12
N ILE A 347 6.00 -11.81 -15.33
CA ILE A 347 6.66 -12.88 -14.60
C ILE A 347 7.72 -12.22 -13.73
N ALA A 348 7.71 -12.53 -12.43
CA ALA A 348 8.62 -11.93 -11.48
C ALA A 348 9.23 -13.00 -10.57
N ALA A 349 10.52 -12.84 -10.28
CA ALA A 349 11.25 -13.56 -9.24
C ALA A 349 11.77 -12.56 -8.22
N GLN A 350 11.62 -12.83 -6.94
CA GLN A 350 12.05 -11.96 -5.85
C GLN A 350 12.92 -12.73 -4.86
N TRP A 351 14.04 -12.14 -4.51
CA TRP A 351 14.83 -12.50 -3.34
C TRP A 351 14.69 -11.42 -2.29
N SER A 352 14.30 -11.82 -1.08
CA SER A 352 14.10 -10.91 0.06
C SER A 352 15.00 -11.32 1.21
N GLN A 353 15.67 -10.36 1.82
CA GLN A 353 16.53 -10.55 2.97
C GLN A 353 16.13 -9.59 4.09
N MET A 354 15.74 -10.15 5.24
CA MET A 354 15.54 -9.37 6.47
C MET A 354 16.88 -9.20 7.20
N VAL A 355 17.11 -8.02 7.75
CA VAL A 355 18.33 -7.66 8.48
C VAL A 355 17.93 -7.03 9.80
N ASP A 356 18.44 -7.55 10.91
CA ASP A 356 18.44 -6.89 12.20
C ASP A 356 19.79 -6.19 12.40
N PHE A 357 19.79 -4.87 12.24
CA PHE A 357 21.01 -4.08 12.36
C PHE A 357 21.54 -4.05 13.80
N MET A 358 20.68 -4.27 14.81
CA MET A 358 21.11 -4.32 16.21
C MET A 358 21.91 -5.59 16.52
N GLU A 359 21.53 -6.73 15.92
CA GLU A 359 22.30 -7.98 16.04
C GLU A 359 23.66 -7.85 15.35
N LEU A 360 23.74 -7.20 14.18
CA LEU A 360 24.98 -6.95 13.48
C LEU A 360 25.96 -6.10 14.28
N VAL A 361 25.47 -5.12 15.03
CA VAL A 361 26.30 -4.28 15.91
C VAL A 361 26.75 -5.04 17.15
N ARG A 362 25.88 -5.83 17.78
CA ARG A 362 26.18 -6.63 18.97
C ARG A 362 27.11 -7.80 18.69
N GLY A 363 26.98 -8.45 17.54
CA GLY A 363 27.84 -9.59 17.15
C GLY A 363 29.27 -9.23 16.79
N ARG A 364 29.64 -7.95 16.80
CA ARG A 364 31.02 -7.44 16.61
C ARG A 364 31.71 -7.05 17.90
N GLN A 365 31.06 -7.23 19.05
CA GLN A 365 31.69 -7.07 20.40
C GLN A 365 31.98 -8.46 20.98
#